data_d3583c7243eab96ef3868d3b8e2869a0
#
_entry.id   d3583c7243eab96ef3868d3b8e2869a0
#
_cell.length_a   1.000
_cell.length_b   1.000
_cell.length_c   1.000
_cell.angle_alpha   90.00
_cell.angle_beta   90.00
_cell.angle_gamma   90.00
#
_symmetry.space_group_name_H-M   'P 1'
#
loop_
_entity.id
_entity.type
_entity.pdbx_description
1 polymer ?
#
loop_
_entity_poly.entity_id
_entity_poly.type
_entity_poly.pdbx_seq_one_letter_code
_entity_poly.pdbx_strand_id
1 'polypeptide(L)'
;MCIRDRYNLKPIVPKVTERLEEHELLEVIHDIQGTICGDDRFTPKVLDAAKQLSVISKWGTGIDSIDKAYANQKHIQVFNTPNAFTNPVSDTVLGYILTFARQLHAMDTDVKKHIWEKRNLVSLYECTLGIIGLGNIGQAIARKASSFGIRILGHDPCKPPKEFLDSVSIELVSKDFLLSKSDFITLNCDLNDSSLHILSTIEFTNMAKKPYIINAARGPLIDEIALVKALKDGKIKGAALDLSLIHI
;
A
#
# COMPACT_ATOMS: atom_id res chain seq x y z
N MET A 1 0.25 -16.92 31.57
CA MET A 1 0.83 -15.67 32.11
C MET A 1 1.09 -14.74 30.95
N CYS A 2 0.48 -13.56 30.92
CA CYS A 2 0.65 -12.57 29.86
C CYS A 2 2.07 -11.97 29.90
N ILE A 3 2.61 -11.56 28.75
CA ILE A 3 3.91 -10.87 28.67
C ILE A 3 3.92 -9.64 29.59
N ARG A 4 2.81 -8.89 29.61
CA ARG A 4 2.62 -7.74 30.51
C ARG A 4 2.91 -8.07 31.97
N ASP A 5 2.33 -9.17 32.46
CA ASP A 5 2.47 -9.58 33.86
C ASP A 5 3.88 -10.08 34.17
N ARG A 6 4.50 -10.77 33.19
CA ARG A 6 5.88 -11.28 33.32
C ARG A 6 6.90 -10.18 33.51
N TYR A 7 6.72 -9.04 32.82
CA TYR A 7 7.68 -7.93 32.82
C TYR A 7 7.19 -6.72 33.59
N ASN A 8 6.10 -6.85 34.38
CA ASN A 8 5.50 -5.76 35.17
C ASN A 8 5.24 -4.48 34.35
N LEU A 9 4.75 -4.63 33.12
CA LEU A 9 4.46 -3.52 32.25
C LEU A 9 3.15 -2.83 32.66
N LYS A 10 3.14 -1.50 32.66
CA LYS A 10 1.95 -0.66 32.88
C LYS A 10 1.50 -0.07 31.54
N PRO A 11 0.59 -0.73 30.80
CA PRO A 11 0.15 -0.24 29.51
C PRO A 11 -0.76 0.97 29.67
N ILE A 12 -0.54 1.97 28.82
CA ILE A 12 -1.45 3.09 28.57
C ILE A 12 -2.02 2.85 27.18
N VAL A 13 -3.35 2.77 27.08
CA VAL A 13 -4.04 2.52 25.80
C VAL A 13 -4.94 3.72 25.52
N PRO A 14 -4.48 4.69 24.73
CA PRO A 14 -5.31 5.84 24.35
C PRO A 14 -6.47 5.40 23.46
N LYS A 15 -7.53 6.19 23.44
CA LYS A 15 -8.59 6.02 22.45
C LYS A 15 -8.08 6.47 21.09
N VAL A 16 -8.08 5.58 20.11
CA VAL A 16 -7.62 5.83 18.75
C VAL A 16 -8.69 5.36 17.79
N THR A 17 -9.04 6.18 16.80
CA THR A 17 -9.93 5.76 15.71
C THR A 17 -9.11 5.17 14.56
N GLU A 18 -8.08 5.87 14.11
CA GLU A 18 -7.20 5.44 13.03
C GLU A 18 -5.73 5.54 13.46
N ARG A 19 -5.31 6.70 13.95
CA ARG A 19 -3.95 6.99 14.45
C ARG A 19 -3.99 8.17 15.41
N LEU A 20 -2.92 8.35 16.18
CA LEU A 20 -2.70 9.57 16.95
C LEU A 20 -1.94 10.60 16.09
N GLU A 21 -2.48 11.80 16.02
CA GLU A 21 -1.80 12.95 15.43
C GLU A 21 -0.78 13.55 16.41
N GLU A 22 0.08 14.44 15.93
CA GLU A 22 1.15 15.05 16.74
C GLU A 22 0.63 15.61 18.07
N HIS A 23 -0.48 16.36 18.05
CA HIS A 23 -1.01 17.00 19.26
C HIS A 23 -1.55 15.98 20.27
N GLU A 24 -2.16 14.89 19.82
CA GLU A 24 -2.67 13.82 20.69
C GLU A 24 -1.52 13.02 21.30
N LEU A 25 -0.47 12.74 20.54
CA LEU A 25 0.73 12.09 21.07
C LEU A 25 1.40 12.93 22.14
N LEU A 26 1.45 14.25 21.98
CA LEU A 26 2.04 15.16 22.97
C LEU A 26 1.32 15.11 24.32
N GLU A 27 0.04 14.73 24.38
CA GLU A 27 -0.69 14.60 25.63
C GLU A 27 -0.29 13.37 26.45
N VAL A 28 0.20 12.30 25.79
CA VAL A 28 0.40 11.00 26.43
C VAL A 28 1.86 10.53 26.47
N ILE A 29 2.78 11.17 25.71
CA ILE A 29 4.11 10.59 25.45
C ILE A 29 5.14 10.85 26.56
N HIS A 30 4.90 11.79 27.49
CA HIS A 30 5.91 12.33 28.40
C HIS A 30 6.60 11.27 29.28
N ASP A 31 5.87 10.29 29.79
CA ASP A 31 6.36 9.28 30.73
C ASP A 31 6.44 7.87 30.09
N ILE A 32 6.30 7.78 28.76
CA ILE A 32 6.32 6.52 28.04
C ILE A 32 7.76 6.07 27.80
N GLN A 33 8.08 4.84 28.18
CA GLN A 33 9.41 4.24 27.98
C GLN A 33 9.52 3.46 26.67
N GLY A 34 8.40 2.90 26.19
CA GLY A 34 8.32 2.17 24.93
C GLY A 34 6.91 2.20 24.40
N THR A 35 6.75 2.15 23.07
CA THR A 35 5.43 2.17 22.43
C THR A 35 5.31 1.12 21.35
N ILE A 36 4.10 0.57 21.20
CA ILE A 36 3.66 -0.15 20.01
C ILE A 36 2.67 0.78 19.32
N CYS A 37 2.99 1.18 18.10
CA CYS A 37 2.23 2.17 17.35
C CYS A 37 1.69 1.65 16.01
N GLY A 38 0.63 2.27 15.54
CA GLY A 38 0.15 2.19 14.16
C GLY A 38 0.82 3.25 13.26
N ASP A 39 0.02 4.03 12.53
CA ASP A 39 0.51 5.15 11.70
C ASP A 39 0.61 6.47 12.48
N ASP A 40 0.76 6.38 13.80
CA ASP A 40 0.90 7.51 14.71
C ASP A 40 2.09 8.41 14.34
N ARG A 41 1.92 9.73 14.48
CA ARG A 41 2.84 10.76 13.94
C ARG A 41 3.99 11.09 14.89
N PHE A 42 5.07 10.34 14.86
CA PHE A 42 6.29 10.59 15.65
C PHE A 42 7.18 11.63 14.97
N THR A 43 6.79 12.90 15.07
CA THR A 43 7.56 14.05 14.58
C THR A 43 8.72 14.38 15.53
N PRO A 44 9.72 15.20 15.12
CA PRO A 44 10.76 15.69 16.01
C PRO A 44 10.23 16.29 17.31
N LYS A 45 9.12 17.02 17.25
CA LYS A 45 8.49 17.66 18.41
C LYS A 45 7.95 16.62 19.41
N VAL A 46 7.32 15.54 18.93
CA VAL A 46 6.86 14.41 19.75
C VAL A 46 8.06 13.71 20.38
N LEU A 47 9.10 13.44 19.60
CA LEU A 47 10.32 12.78 20.06
C LEU A 47 11.09 13.64 21.08
N ASP A 48 11.01 14.95 20.99
CA ASP A 48 11.58 15.86 22.00
C ASP A 48 10.80 15.85 23.31
N ALA A 49 9.48 15.70 23.25
CA ALA A 49 8.62 15.61 24.43
C ALA A 49 8.76 14.26 25.16
N ALA A 50 9.13 13.20 24.44
CA ALA A 50 9.23 11.82 24.90
C ALA A 50 10.53 11.56 25.70
N LYS A 51 10.69 12.15 26.87
CA LYS A 51 11.96 12.15 27.64
C LYS A 51 12.44 10.77 28.09
N GLN A 52 11.55 9.81 28.25
CA GLN A 52 11.86 8.46 28.71
C GLN A 52 11.78 7.40 27.60
N LEU A 53 11.35 7.79 26.38
CA LEU A 53 11.14 6.86 25.29
C LEU A 53 12.47 6.29 24.79
N SER A 54 12.60 4.98 24.80
CA SER A 54 13.78 4.25 24.33
C SER A 54 13.51 3.38 23.09
N VAL A 55 12.24 3.02 22.87
CA VAL A 55 11.88 2.10 21.79
C VAL A 55 10.49 2.42 21.21
N ILE A 56 10.42 2.38 19.88
CA ILE A 56 9.18 2.44 19.10
C ILE A 56 9.08 1.14 18.31
N SER A 57 8.01 0.37 18.50
CA SER A 57 7.71 -0.84 17.72
C SER A 57 6.49 -0.59 16.84
N LYS A 58 6.72 -0.44 15.54
CA LYS A 58 5.67 -0.22 14.55
C LYS A 58 4.93 -1.51 14.21
N TRP A 59 3.62 -1.53 14.43
CA TRP A 59 2.71 -2.53 13.89
C TRP A 59 2.46 -2.21 12.41
N GLY A 60 3.37 -2.60 11.56
CA GLY A 60 3.33 -2.29 10.12
C GLY A 60 4.71 -2.43 9.49
N THR A 61 4.75 -2.49 8.16
CA THR A 61 6.01 -2.56 7.39
C THR A 61 6.60 -1.17 7.17
N GLY A 62 5.78 -0.20 6.75
CA GLY A 62 6.20 1.18 6.50
C GLY A 62 6.43 1.96 7.80
N ILE A 63 7.47 2.77 7.83
CA ILE A 63 7.86 3.59 8.99
C ILE A 63 7.90 5.09 8.66
N ASP A 64 7.24 5.50 7.60
CA ASP A 64 7.19 6.88 7.10
C ASP A 64 6.45 7.85 8.05
N SER A 65 5.67 7.34 9.00
CA SER A 65 5.04 8.12 10.07
C SER A 65 6.00 8.48 11.22
N ILE A 66 7.22 7.92 11.23
CA ILE A 66 8.22 8.10 12.28
C ILE A 66 9.44 8.80 11.69
N ASP A 67 9.84 9.94 12.24
CA ASP A 67 11.13 10.55 11.88
C ASP A 67 12.28 9.69 12.42
N LYS A 68 12.68 8.69 11.61
CA LYS A 68 13.72 7.74 11.99
C LYS A 68 15.08 8.39 12.17
N ALA A 69 15.39 9.42 11.38
CA ALA A 69 16.66 10.11 11.49
C ALA A 69 16.77 10.83 12.84
N TYR A 70 15.71 11.53 13.22
CA TYR A 70 15.63 12.20 14.50
C TYR A 70 15.56 11.22 15.69
N ALA A 71 14.80 10.14 15.58
CA ALA A 71 14.77 9.08 16.59
C ALA A 71 16.16 8.50 16.86
N ASN A 72 16.94 8.24 15.81
CA ASN A 72 18.32 7.77 15.94
C ASN A 72 19.22 8.79 16.68
N GLN A 73 19.08 10.10 16.41
CA GLN A 73 19.81 11.15 17.12
C GLN A 73 19.49 11.17 18.62
N LYS A 74 18.26 10.81 18.98
CA LYS A 74 17.78 10.69 20.36
C LYS A 74 18.08 9.32 20.98
N HIS A 75 18.77 8.43 20.29
CA HIS A 75 19.05 7.05 20.71
C HIS A 75 17.78 6.21 20.94
N ILE A 76 16.66 6.54 20.26
CA ILE A 76 15.42 5.79 20.32
C ILE A 76 15.49 4.70 19.23
N GLN A 77 15.33 3.45 19.66
CA GLN A 77 15.31 2.32 18.73
C GLN A 77 13.95 2.22 18.03
N VAL A 78 13.98 2.06 16.69
CA VAL A 78 12.75 1.92 15.88
C VAL A 78 12.74 0.54 15.23
N PHE A 79 11.72 -0.24 15.56
CA PHE A 79 11.44 -1.54 14.98
C PHE A 79 10.14 -1.51 14.18
N ASN A 80 10.02 -2.39 13.20
CA ASN A 80 8.78 -2.65 12.47
C ASN A 80 8.51 -4.15 12.37
N THR A 81 7.41 -4.54 11.72
CA THR A 81 7.05 -5.94 11.50
C THR A 81 7.24 -6.31 10.01
N PRO A 82 8.48 -6.58 9.57
CA PRO A 82 8.72 -6.92 8.17
C PRO A 82 8.00 -8.22 7.81
N ASN A 83 7.47 -8.27 6.59
CA ASN A 83 6.75 -9.41 6.01
C ASN A 83 5.39 -9.79 6.65
N ALA A 84 5.01 -9.22 7.81
CA ALA A 84 3.76 -9.58 8.48
C ALA A 84 2.52 -9.34 7.60
N PHE A 85 2.57 -8.34 6.73
CA PHE A 85 1.46 -7.93 5.87
C PHE A 85 1.62 -8.36 4.40
N THR A 86 2.67 -9.11 4.06
CA THR A 86 2.92 -9.54 2.67
C THR A 86 1.76 -10.36 2.11
N ASN A 87 1.28 -11.34 2.85
CA ASN A 87 0.17 -12.17 2.40
C ASN A 87 -1.18 -11.42 2.41
N PRO A 88 -1.64 -10.81 3.52
CA PRO A 88 -2.94 -10.17 3.52
C PRO A 88 -3.07 -9.03 2.48
N VAL A 89 -2.03 -8.18 2.32
CA VAL A 89 -2.07 -7.11 1.31
C VAL A 89 -2.08 -7.67 -0.10
N SER A 90 -1.28 -8.69 -0.40
CA SER A 90 -1.30 -9.33 -1.72
C SER A 90 -2.63 -10.02 -2.02
N ASP A 91 -3.32 -10.57 -1.02
CA ASP A 91 -4.68 -11.13 -1.17
C ASP A 91 -5.70 -10.04 -1.48
N THR A 92 -5.63 -8.91 -0.78
CA THR A 92 -6.49 -7.73 -1.02
C THR A 92 -6.32 -7.20 -2.45
N VAL A 93 -5.07 -7.04 -2.91
CA VAL A 93 -4.80 -6.59 -4.29
C VAL A 93 -5.40 -7.52 -5.33
N LEU A 94 -5.25 -8.84 -5.17
CA LEU A 94 -5.88 -9.82 -6.06
C LEU A 94 -7.40 -9.78 -5.97
N GLY A 95 -7.94 -9.57 -4.78
CA GLY A 95 -9.38 -9.36 -4.56
C GLY A 95 -9.91 -8.18 -5.38
N TYR A 96 -9.22 -7.04 -5.40
CA TYR A 96 -9.56 -5.88 -6.23
C TYR A 96 -9.47 -6.19 -7.73
N ILE A 97 -8.39 -6.85 -8.18
CA ILE A 97 -8.23 -7.24 -9.58
C ILE A 97 -9.40 -8.12 -10.02
N LEU A 98 -9.74 -9.15 -9.25
CA LEU A 98 -10.87 -10.04 -9.54
C LEU A 98 -12.21 -9.31 -9.48
N THR A 99 -12.39 -8.39 -8.52
CA THR A 99 -13.59 -7.56 -8.39
C THR A 99 -13.83 -6.73 -9.65
N PHE A 100 -12.79 -6.12 -10.21
CA PHE A 100 -12.89 -5.38 -11.46
C PHE A 100 -13.06 -6.28 -12.68
N ALA A 101 -12.22 -7.31 -12.82
CA ALA A 101 -12.26 -8.21 -13.98
C ALA A 101 -13.61 -8.92 -14.12
N ARG A 102 -14.18 -9.32 -12.98
CA ARG A 102 -15.44 -10.08 -12.92
C ARG A 102 -16.64 -9.21 -12.54
N GLN A 103 -16.47 -7.90 -12.31
CA GLN A 103 -17.50 -6.95 -11.91
C GLN A 103 -18.35 -7.42 -10.72
N LEU A 104 -17.70 -8.09 -9.73
CA LEU A 104 -18.39 -8.76 -8.63
C LEU A 104 -19.26 -7.80 -7.81
N HIS A 105 -18.78 -6.59 -7.54
CA HIS A 105 -19.51 -5.55 -6.80
C HIS A 105 -20.79 -5.08 -7.51
N ALA A 106 -20.72 -4.98 -8.85
CA ALA A 106 -21.88 -4.56 -9.64
C ALA A 106 -22.90 -5.71 -9.75
N MET A 107 -22.44 -6.95 -9.93
CA MET A 107 -23.32 -8.13 -9.94
C MET A 107 -24.03 -8.32 -8.59
N ASP A 108 -23.32 -8.16 -7.47
CA ASP A 108 -23.92 -8.20 -6.13
C ASP A 108 -25.00 -7.13 -5.95
N THR A 109 -24.71 -5.90 -6.41
CA THR A 109 -25.66 -4.79 -6.37
C THR A 109 -26.91 -5.05 -7.20
N ASP A 110 -26.74 -5.60 -8.42
CA ASP A 110 -27.86 -5.91 -9.31
C ASP A 110 -28.75 -7.01 -8.74
N VAL A 111 -28.14 -8.10 -8.26
CA VAL A 111 -28.91 -9.22 -7.65
C VAL A 111 -29.72 -8.74 -6.43
N LYS A 112 -29.15 -7.88 -5.58
CA LYS A 112 -29.87 -7.27 -4.45
C LYS A 112 -31.05 -6.39 -4.89
N LYS A 113 -31.02 -5.86 -6.11
CA LYS A 113 -32.11 -5.11 -6.73
C LYS A 113 -33.04 -5.96 -7.59
N HIS A 114 -32.91 -7.29 -7.53
CA HIS A 114 -33.63 -8.25 -8.37
C HIS A 114 -33.41 -8.06 -9.89
N ILE A 115 -32.24 -7.54 -10.28
CA ILE A 115 -31.83 -7.36 -11.67
C ILE A 115 -30.89 -8.51 -12.03
N TRP A 116 -31.19 -9.19 -13.14
CA TRP A 116 -30.35 -10.25 -13.70
C TRP A 116 -29.94 -9.89 -15.12
N GLU A 117 -28.71 -9.40 -15.28
CA GLU A 117 -28.14 -9.03 -16.58
C GLU A 117 -26.81 -9.75 -16.82
N LYS A 118 -26.60 -10.18 -18.07
CA LYS A 118 -25.30 -10.71 -18.49
C LYS A 118 -24.36 -9.54 -18.76
N ARG A 119 -23.20 -9.54 -18.06
CA ARG A 119 -22.16 -8.52 -18.20
C ARG A 119 -21.01 -9.02 -19.06
N ASN A 120 -20.33 -8.11 -19.75
CA ASN A 120 -19.07 -8.40 -20.45
C ASN A 120 -17.94 -8.46 -19.41
N LEU A 121 -17.51 -9.68 -19.12
CA LEU A 121 -16.47 -9.97 -18.13
C LEU A 121 -15.18 -10.36 -18.87
N VAL A 122 -14.03 -10.06 -18.27
CA VAL A 122 -12.73 -10.46 -18.84
C VAL A 122 -12.11 -11.59 -18.00
N SER A 123 -11.42 -12.50 -18.68
CA SER A 123 -10.56 -13.49 -18.04
C SER A 123 -9.19 -12.87 -17.73
N LEU A 124 -8.63 -13.15 -16.56
CA LEU A 124 -7.30 -12.65 -16.23
C LEU A 124 -6.22 -13.20 -17.17
N TYR A 125 -6.43 -14.39 -17.75
CA TYR A 125 -5.55 -14.97 -18.77
C TYR A 125 -5.38 -14.05 -20.01
N GLU A 126 -6.37 -13.23 -20.32
CA GLU A 126 -6.35 -12.30 -21.46
C GLU A 126 -5.78 -10.91 -21.10
N CYS A 127 -5.43 -10.72 -19.83
CA CYS A 127 -5.03 -9.43 -19.28
C CYS A 127 -3.53 -9.33 -19.01
N THR A 128 -3.07 -8.09 -18.87
CA THR A 128 -1.71 -7.77 -18.43
C THR A 128 -1.76 -7.02 -17.10
N LEU A 129 -1.02 -7.51 -16.11
CA LEU A 129 -0.83 -6.87 -14.81
C LEU A 129 0.52 -6.15 -14.79
N GLY A 130 0.50 -4.85 -14.55
CA GLY A 130 1.68 -4.03 -14.27
C GLY A 130 1.89 -3.92 -12.76
N ILE A 131 3.08 -4.28 -12.29
CA ILE A 131 3.46 -4.19 -10.88
C ILE A 131 4.57 -3.15 -10.75
N ILE A 132 4.29 -2.04 -10.05
CA ILE A 132 5.27 -1.00 -9.73
C ILE A 132 5.70 -1.22 -8.27
N GLY A 133 6.99 -1.55 -8.08
CA GLY A 133 7.56 -2.02 -6.82
C GLY A 133 7.54 -3.54 -6.70
N LEU A 134 8.72 -4.17 -6.76
CA LEU A 134 8.93 -5.61 -6.67
C LEU A 134 9.59 -6.02 -5.35
N GLY A 135 9.25 -5.32 -4.28
CA GLY A 135 9.55 -5.72 -2.90
C GLY A 135 8.74 -6.96 -2.48
N ASN A 136 8.71 -7.27 -1.19
CA ASN A 136 8.06 -8.49 -0.68
C ASN A 136 6.59 -8.62 -1.11
N ILE A 137 5.83 -7.52 -1.06
CA ILE A 137 4.40 -7.50 -1.45
C ILE A 137 4.26 -7.67 -2.97
N GLY A 138 4.99 -6.88 -3.77
CA GLY A 138 4.92 -6.99 -5.23
C GLY A 138 5.32 -8.38 -5.75
N GLN A 139 6.34 -9.00 -5.15
CA GLN A 139 6.72 -10.38 -5.45
C GLN A 139 5.63 -11.39 -5.08
N ALA A 140 4.96 -11.21 -3.93
CA ALA A 140 3.86 -12.08 -3.52
C ALA A 140 2.66 -11.95 -4.46
N ILE A 141 2.33 -10.73 -4.89
CA ILE A 141 1.28 -10.48 -5.89
C ILE A 141 1.63 -11.19 -7.20
N ALA A 142 2.87 -11.04 -7.69
CA ALA A 142 3.31 -11.69 -8.92
C ALA A 142 3.17 -13.21 -8.85
N ARG A 143 3.65 -13.85 -7.76
CA ARG A 143 3.51 -15.31 -7.56
C ARG A 143 2.06 -15.77 -7.56
N LYS A 144 1.19 -15.05 -6.83
CA LYS A 144 -0.24 -15.41 -6.76
C LYS A 144 -0.95 -15.16 -8.09
N ALA A 145 -0.68 -14.01 -8.74
CA ALA A 145 -1.28 -13.65 -10.01
C ALA A 145 -0.89 -14.61 -11.15
N SER A 146 0.34 -15.15 -11.14
CA SER A 146 0.80 -16.10 -12.16
C SER A 146 -0.09 -17.34 -12.27
N SER A 147 -0.71 -17.77 -11.17
CA SER A 147 -1.65 -18.90 -11.16
C SER A 147 -2.91 -18.68 -12.00
N PHE A 148 -3.25 -17.43 -12.32
CA PHE A 148 -4.36 -17.07 -13.21
C PHE A 148 -3.96 -16.99 -14.67
N GLY A 149 -2.69 -17.26 -15.01
CA GLY A 149 -2.17 -17.15 -16.37
C GLY A 149 -2.09 -15.72 -16.92
N ILE A 150 -2.20 -14.71 -16.07
CA ILE A 150 -2.08 -13.29 -16.45
C ILE A 150 -0.64 -12.96 -16.83
N ARG A 151 -0.45 -12.18 -17.90
CA ARG A 151 0.87 -11.64 -18.25
C ARG A 151 1.30 -10.62 -17.20
N ILE A 152 2.53 -10.73 -16.70
CA ILE A 152 3.04 -9.86 -15.62
C ILE A 152 4.19 -9.00 -16.15
N LEU A 153 4.04 -7.68 -16.04
CA LEU A 153 5.07 -6.68 -16.26
C LEU A 153 5.50 -6.11 -14.92
N GLY A 154 6.79 -6.05 -14.68
CA GLY A 154 7.35 -5.51 -13.44
C GLY A 154 8.22 -4.29 -13.68
N HIS A 155 8.11 -3.30 -12.81
CA HIS A 155 9.00 -2.15 -12.77
C HIS A 155 9.47 -1.90 -11.34
N ASP A 156 10.79 -1.88 -11.15
CA ASP A 156 11.46 -1.54 -9.90
C ASP A 156 12.84 -0.95 -10.23
N PRO A 157 13.27 0.14 -9.58
CA PRO A 157 14.63 0.67 -9.74
C PRO A 157 15.70 -0.31 -9.26
N CYS A 158 15.36 -1.17 -8.28
CA CYS A 158 16.21 -2.23 -7.79
C CYS A 158 15.90 -3.55 -8.50
N LYS A 159 16.95 -4.27 -8.93
CA LYS A 159 16.77 -5.59 -9.54
C LYS A 159 16.26 -6.60 -8.50
N PRO A 160 15.11 -7.26 -8.74
CA PRO A 160 14.62 -8.31 -7.84
C PRO A 160 15.59 -9.48 -7.71
N PRO A 161 15.50 -10.27 -6.61
CA PRO A 161 16.30 -11.47 -6.42
C PRO A 161 16.14 -12.46 -7.59
N LYS A 162 17.25 -13.11 -7.98
CA LYS A 162 17.24 -14.08 -9.09
C LYS A 162 16.25 -15.23 -8.82
N GLU A 163 16.23 -15.75 -7.61
CA GLU A 163 15.30 -16.83 -7.20
C GLU A 163 13.82 -16.47 -7.46
N PHE A 164 13.47 -15.21 -7.25
CA PHE A 164 12.12 -14.74 -7.59
C PHE A 164 11.90 -14.73 -9.11
N LEU A 165 12.84 -14.17 -9.87
CA LEU A 165 12.73 -14.10 -11.34
C LEU A 165 12.67 -15.49 -11.98
N ASP A 166 13.37 -16.47 -11.42
CA ASP A 166 13.37 -17.86 -11.87
C ASP A 166 12.04 -18.59 -11.51
N SER A 167 11.32 -18.09 -10.49
CA SER A 167 10.07 -18.71 -9.98
C SER A 167 8.79 -18.19 -10.61
N VAL A 168 8.83 -17.04 -11.28
CA VAL A 168 7.66 -16.36 -11.85
C VAL A 168 7.99 -15.83 -13.24
N SER A 169 7.13 -16.12 -14.22
CA SER A 169 7.25 -15.53 -15.56
C SER A 169 6.86 -14.04 -15.51
N ILE A 170 7.83 -13.16 -15.25
CA ILE A 170 7.68 -11.71 -15.18
C ILE A 170 8.64 -11.03 -16.17
N GLU A 171 8.14 -10.07 -16.92
CA GLU A 171 8.95 -9.20 -17.77
C GLU A 171 9.33 -7.93 -17.01
N LEU A 172 10.63 -7.70 -16.78
CA LEU A 172 11.11 -6.43 -16.24
C LEU A 172 11.18 -5.38 -17.35
N VAL A 173 10.47 -4.27 -17.17
CA VAL A 173 10.29 -3.24 -18.20
C VAL A 173 10.42 -1.82 -17.62
N SER A 174 10.52 -0.84 -18.51
CA SER A 174 10.43 0.57 -18.09
C SER A 174 9.02 0.90 -17.59
N LYS A 175 8.91 1.93 -16.72
CA LYS A 175 7.62 2.42 -16.21
C LYS A 175 6.67 2.76 -17.38
N ASP A 176 7.14 3.50 -18.38
CA ASP A 176 6.32 3.94 -19.51
C ASP A 176 5.78 2.76 -20.33
N PHE A 177 6.60 1.74 -20.56
CA PHE A 177 6.14 0.53 -21.25
C PHE A 177 5.06 -0.18 -20.43
N LEU A 178 5.27 -0.36 -19.12
CA LEU A 178 4.30 -0.95 -18.20
C LEU A 178 2.97 -0.19 -18.26
N LEU A 179 2.99 1.15 -18.12
CA LEU A 179 1.80 1.99 -18.14
C LEU A 179 1.02 1.86 -19.46
N SER A 180 1.71 1.75 -20.59
CA SER A 180 1.08 1.66 -21.92
C SER A 180 0.46 0.30 -22.22
N LYS A 181 0.89 -0.78 -21.55
CA LYS A 181 0.55 -2.18 -21.89
C LYS A 181 -0.34 -2.88 -20.87
N SER A 182 -0.49 -2.33 -19.69
CA SER A 182 -1.22 -2.99 -18.59
C SER A 182 -2.73 -2.75 -18.65
N ASP A 183 -3.51 -3.75 -18.29
CA ASP A 183 -4.95 -3.69 -18.06
C ASP A 183 -5.26 -3.40 -16.58
N PHE A 184 -4.36 -3.83 -15.68
CA PHE A 184 -4.35 -3.53 -14.25
C PHE A 184 -2.96 -3.03 -13.87
N ILE A 185 -2.89 -2.02 -13.01
CA ILE A 185 -1.63 -1.49 -12.47
C ILE A 185 -1.75 -1.45 -10.95
N THR A 186 -0.80 -2.07 -10.25
CA THR A 186 -0.73 -2.05 -8.79
C THR A 186 0.55 -1.38 -8.31
N LEU A 187 0.40 -0.50 -7.31
CA LEU A 187 1.50 0.20 -6.65
C LEU A 187 1.88 -0.52 -5.36
N ASN A 188 3.16 -0.88 -5.23
CA ASN A 188 3.71 -1.64 -4.10
C ASN A 188 5.09 -1.12 -3.69
N CYS A 189 5.44 0.08 -4.08
CA CYS A 189 6.69 0.75 -3.73
C CYS A 189 6.56 1.55 -2.43
N ASP A 190 7.69 1.81 -1.79
CA ASP A 190 7.76 2.69 -0.63
C ASP A 190 7.54 4.14 -1.04
N LEU A 191 7.02 4.96 -0.11
CA LEU A 191 6.89 6.39 -0.30
C LEU A 191 8.21 7.08 0.03
N ASN A 192 8.78 7.75 -0.96
CA ASN A 192 9.98 8.58 -0.85
C ASN A 192 9.96 9.66 -1.94
N ASP A 193 10.96 10.53 -2.00
CA ASP A 193 11.01 11.65 -2.95
C ASP A 193 10.91 11.20 -4.41
N SER A 194 11.43 10.02 -4.76
CA SER A 194 11.40 9.49 -6.13
C SER A 194 10.09 8.81 -6.50
N SER A 195 9.30 8.39 -5.52
CA SER A 195 8.01 7.71 -5.71
C SER A 195 6.80 8.60 -5.40
N LEU A 196 7.02 9.77 -4.80
CA LEU A 196 5.96 10.75 -4.59
C LEU A 196 5.31 11.09 -5.94
N HIS A 197 3.98 10.96 -6.01
CA HIS A 197 3.20 11.18 -7.24
C HIS A 197 3.75 10.41 -8.46
N ILE A 198 4.23 9.17 -8.24
CA ILE A 198 4.72 8.31 -9.33
C ILE A 198 3.66 8.07 -10.42
N LEU A 199 2.38 8.23 -10.07
CA LEU A 199 1.27 8.38 -11.00
C LEU A 199 0.68 9.79 -10.89
N SER A 200 0.92 10.59 -11.92
CA SER A 200 0.45 11.96 -12.09
C SER A 200 -0.28 12.14 -13.44
N THR A 201 -0.60 13.35 -13.81
CA THR A 201 -1.26 13.66 -15.08
C THR A 201 -0.52 13.09 -16.30
N ILE A 202 0.81 13.10 -16.28
CA ILE A 202 1.64 12.58 -17.39
C ILE A 202 1.45 11.06 -17.52
N GLU A 203 1.56 10.35 -16.40
CA GLU A 203 1.44 8.90 -16.37
C GLU A 203 0.05 8.45 -16.81
N PHE A 204 -1.02 9.10 -16.31
CA PHE A 204 -2.39 8.79 -16.74
C PHE A 204 -2.62 9.04 -18.24
N THR A 205 -1.91 9.99 -18.84
CA THR A 205 -1.99 10.23 -20.28
C THR A 205 -1.35 9.11 -21.11
N ASN A 206 -0.32 8.46 -20.57
CA ASN A 206 0.40 7.36 -21.21
C ASN A 206 -0.30 6.00 -21.12
N MET A 207 -1.41 5.90 -20.40
CA MET A 207 -2.16 4.65 -20.17
C MET A 207 -3.08 4.31 -21.36
N ALA A 208 -2.52 3.80 -22.44
CA ALA A 208 -3.26 3.54 -23.69
C ALA A 208 -4.42 2.54 -23.53
N LYS A 209 -4.30 1.57 -22.62
CA LYS A 209 -5.33 0.54 -22.36
C LYS A 209 -6.41 0.96 -21.38
N LYS A 210 -6.32 2.16 -20.81
CA LYS A 210 -7.23 2.64 -19.77
C LYS A 210 -7.32 1.63 -18.62
N PRO A 211 -6.23 1.37 -17.88
CA PRO A 211 -6.19 0.32 -16.88
C PRO A 211 -7.08 0.62 -15.68
N TYR A 212 -7.28 -0.40 -14.83
CA TYR A 212 -7.66 -0.20 -13.43
C TYR A 212 -6.41 0.04 -12.60
N ILE A 213 -6.48 0.99 -11.66
CA ILE A 213 -5.38 1.35 -10.75
C ILE A 213 -5.67 0.77 -9.38
N ILE A 214 -4.70 0.09 -8.78
CA ILE A 214 -4.80 -0.45 -7.42
C ILE A 214 -3.66 0.15 -6.58
N ASN A 215 -4.00 0.80 -5.47
CA ASN A 215 -3.03 1.33 -4.53
C ASN A 215 -3.33 0.82 -3.11
N ALA A 216 -2.55 -0.16 -2.68
CA ALA A 216 -2.54 -0.70 -1.33
C ALA A 216 -1.20 -0.39 -0.60
N ALA A 217 -0.40 0.56 -1.12
CA ALA A 217 0.89 0.93 -0.57
C ALA A 217 0.85 2.23 0.23
N ARG A 218 0.75 3.39 -0.44
CA ARG A 218 0.65 4.71 0.21
C ARG A 218 -0.16 5.68 -0.66
N GLY A 219 -1.04 6.49 -0.04
CA GLY A 219 -1.86 7.48 -0.73
C GLY A 219 -1.06 8.41 -1.65
N PRO A 220 -0.02 9.11 -1.13
CA PRO A 220 0.74 10.09 -1.92
C PRO A 220 1.58 9.53 -3.08
N LEU A 221 1.56 8.24 -3.35
CA LEU A 221 2.09 7.67 -4.59
C LEU A 221 1.29 8.12 -5.82
N ILE A 222 0.05 8.52 -5.61
CA ILE A 222 -0.82 9.03 -6.67
C ILE A 222 -1.12 10.51 -6.39
N ASP A 223 -0.99 11.35 -7.41
CA ASP A 223 -1.57 12.69 -7.40
C ASP A 223 -3.11 12.54 -7.46
N GLU A 224 -3.78 12.86 -6.37
CA GLU A 224 -5.22 12.66 -6.23
C GLU A 224 -6.03 13.53 -7.20
N ILE A 225 -5.60 14.78 -7.43
CA ILE A 225 -6.26 15.68 -8.39
C ILE A 225 -6.16 15.09 -9.80
N ALA A 226 -4.98 14.58 -10.16
CA ALA A 226 -4.76 13.92 -11.44
C ALA A 226 -5.57 12.62 -11.56
N LEU A 227 -5.70 11.83 -10.48
CA LEU A 227 -6.51 10.62 -10.44
C LEU A 227 -8.00 10.93 -10.71
N VAL A 228 -8.56 11.91 -9.97
CA VAL A 228 -9.96 12.33 -10.14
C VAL A 228 -10.21 12.80 -11.58
N LYS A 229 -9.27 13.58 -12.14
CA LYS A 229 -9.36 14.03 -13.53
C LYS A 229 -9.28 12.85 -14.49
N ALA A 230 -8.37 11.91 -14.30
CA ALA A 230 -8.21 10.73 -15.15
C ALA A 230 -9.46 9.84 -15.16
N LEU A 231 -10.14 9.69 -14.01
CA LEU A 231 -11.43 8.99 -13.91
C LEU A 231 -12.53 9.72 -14.71
N LYS A 232 -12.66 11.04 -14.51
CA LYS A 232 -13.66 11.87 -15.21
C LYS A 232 -13.46 11.88 -16.73
N ASP A 233 -12.21 11.96 -17.17
CA ASP A 233 -11.84 12.00 -18.58
C ASP A 233 -11.82 10.60 -19.23
N GLY A 234 -12.10 9.55 -18.48
CA GLY A 234 -12.09 8.15 -18.97
C GLY A 234 -10.72 7.69 -19.43
N LYS A 235 -9.63 8.21 -18.83
CA LYS A 235 -8.25 7.77 -19.07
C LYS A 235 -7.95 6.44 -18.36
N ILE A 236 -8.66 6.16 -17.29
CA ILE A 236 -8.63 4.89 -16.55
C ILE A 236 -10.07 4.40 -16.36
N LYS A 237 -10.26 3.09 -16.20
CA LYS A 237 -11.58 2.46 -16.01
C LYS A 237 -12.08 2.55 -14.58
N GLY A 238 -11.16 2.66 -13.61
CA GLY A 238 -11.49 2.72 -12.19
C GLY A 238 -10.24 2.66 -11.32
N ALA A 239 -10.43 2.86 -10.02
CA ALA A 239 -9.38 2.76 -9.02
C ALA A 239 -9.89 2.03 -7.78
N ALA A 240 -9.02 1.22 -7.15
CA ALA A 240 -9.19 0.65 -5.81
C ALA A 240 -8.08 1.19 -4.91
N LEU A 241 -8.48 1.82 -3.82
CA LEU A 241 -7.59 2.51 -2.90
C LEU A 241 -7.83 1.92 -1.50
N ASP A 242 -6.83 1.23 -0.96
CA ASP A 242 -6.90 0.57 0.35
C ASP A 242 -6.33 1.46 1.47
N LEU A 243 -6.30 2.76 1.23
CA LEU A 243 -5.70 3.75 2.11
C LEU A 243 -6.61 4.97 2.17
N SER A 244 -6.70 5.58 3.36
CA SER A 244 -7.43 6.82 3.51
C SER A 244 -6.77 7.94 2.70
N LEU A 245 -7.53 8.52 1.77
CA LEU A 245 -7.17 9.75 1.06
C LEU A 245 -7.77 11.00 1.73
N ILE A 246 -8.56 10.81 2.79
CA ILE A 246 -9.34 11.89 3.45
C ILE A 246 -8.44 12.90 4.18
N HIS A 247 -7.17 12.60 4.35
CA HIS A 247 -6.22 13.45 5.09
C HIS A 247 -5.26 14.23 4.19
N ILE A 248 -5.60 14.40 2.93
CA ILE A 248 -4.83 15.21 1.98
C ILE A 248 -5.51 16.55 1.77
#